data_898f595788ee7a9cf3e6f538256eabaf
#
_entry.id   898f595788ee7a9cf3e6f538256eabaf
#
_cell.length_a   1.000
_cell.length_b   1.000
_cell.length_c   1.000
_cell.angle_alpha   90.00
_cell.angle_beta   90.00
_cell.angle_gamma   90.00
#
_symmetry.space_group_name_H-M   'P 1'
#
loop_
_entity.id
_entity.type
_entity.pdbx_description
1 polymer ?
#
loop_
_entity_poly.entity_id
_entity_poly.type
_entity_poly.pdbx_seq_one_letter_code
_entity_poly.pdbx_strand_id
1 'polypeptide(L)'
;MLSLEEYRKLANDEIAAIPYPATPNGLYEPIAYTMDLGGKRLRPALVLMACEAMGGDVKKAIKPAVGLELFHNFTLLHDDVMDNADVRRGKPTVHRRWNDNTAILSGDAMLTMSSQYVAQVEPAVLPEIMRLFNQTAMEIYEGQQYDMDFEVRNNVTLEEYIDMIRLKTSVLIGCACKMGARIAGASEANAQALYETGLYLGLAFQLQDDVLDVWGDEATFGKAIGGDIMNNKKTFLLIGAMQKAQGDDANELRRWINNDYALRSEKVPAVTALYERLGMREAADEAIKRYDDMAFDALSKVEMSDEAREAFVQLIKGLVDRKK
;
A
#
# COMPACT_ATOMS: atom_id res chain seq x y z
N MET A 1 17.62 -4.00 18.33
CA MET A 1 16.28 -4.13 17.69
C MET A 1 16.14 -5.49 17.02
N LEU A 2 14.91 -6.01 16.91
CA LEU A 2 14.64 -7.21 16.12
C LEU A 2 14.89 -6.95 14.62
N SER A 3 15.17 -8.00 13.87
CA SER A 3 15.24 -7.93 12.41
C SER A 3 13.83 -7.81 11.78
N LEU A 4 13.75 -7.34 10.53
CA LEU A 4 12.48 -7.27 9.79
C LEU A 4 11.78 -8.65 9.70
N GLU A 5 12.55 -9.73 9.55
CA GLU A 5 12.01 -11.09 9.50
C GLU A 5 11.44 -11.55 10.85
N GLU A 6 12.05 -11.14 11.96
CA GLU A 6 11.52 -11.44 13.30
C GLU A 6 10.22 -10.69 13.56
N TYR A 7 10.08 -9.41 13.16
CA TYR A 7 8.80 -8.70 13.23
C TYR A 7 7.71 -9.36 12.38
N ARG A 8 8.06 -9.76 11.16
CA ARG A 8 7.15 -10.50 10.27
C ARG A 8 6.71 -11.81 10.88
N LYS A 9 7.65 -12.53 11.51
CA LYS A 9 7.36 -13.79 12.19
C LYS A 9 6.37 -13.58 13.34
N LEU A 10 6.59 -12.58 14.21
CA LEU A 10 5.66 -12.25 15.30
C LEU A 10 4.25 -11.96 14.77
N ALA A 11 4.14 -11.19 13.70
CA ALA A 11 2.85 -10.90 13.08
C ALA A 11 2.20 -12.15 12.48
N ASN A 12 2.95 -13.00 11.78
CA ASN A 12 2.43 -14.22 11.17
C ASN A 12 2.02 -15.25 12.24
N ASP A 13 2.77 -15.40 13.31
CA ASP A 13 2.42 -16.31 14.42
C ASP A 13 1.07 -15.88 15.04
N GLU A 14 0.86 -14.57 15.23
CA GLU A 14 -0.41 -14.06 15.75
C GLU A 14 -1.56 -14.19 14.74
N ILE A 15 -1.32 -13.94 13.44
CA ILE A 15 -2.31 -14.16 12.38
C ILE A 15 -2.76 -15.63 12.35
N ALA A 16 -1.81 -16.56 12.42
CA ALA A 16 -2.12 -18.00 12.45
C ALA A 16 -2.89 -18.42 13.70
N ALA A 17 -2.81 -17.66 14.79
CA ALA A 17 -3.50 -17.90 16.04
C ALA A 17 -4.91 -17.25 16.13
N ILE A 18 -5.37 -16.54 15.07
CA ILE A 18 -6.69 -15.91 15.07
C ILE A 18 -7.78 -17.00 15.25
N PRO A 19 -8.61 -16.92 16.29
CA PRO A 19 -9.63 -17.92 16.54
C PRO A 19 -10.88 -17.63 15.69
N TYR A 20 -10.97 -18.24 14.52
CA TYR A 20 -12.17 -18.14 13.70
C TYR A 20 -13.27 -19.06 14.23
N PRO A 21 -14.52 -18.55 14.43
CA PRO A 21 -15.65 -19.40 14.74
C PRO A 21 -15.91 -20.43 13.64
N ALA A 22 -16.28 -21.66 14.02
CA ALA A 22 -16.60 -22.70 13.06
C ALA A 22 -17.87 -22.43 12.23
N THR A 23 -18.78 -21.60 12.78
CA THR A 23 -20.07 -21.25 12.13
C THR A 23 -20.39 -19.77 12.30
N PRO A 24 -20.97 -19.11 11.29
CA PRO A 24 -21.23 -19.64 9.95
C PRO A 24 -19.94 -19.75 9.11
N ASN A 25 -19.65 -20.93 8.57
CA ASN A 25 -18.40 -21.21 7.84
C ASN A 25 -18.21 -20.28 6.63
N GLY A 26 -19.29 -20.01 5.89
CA GLY A 26 -19.27 -19.14 4.71
C GLY A 26 -18.85 -17.69 4.98
N LEU A 27 -18.81 -17.25 6.27
CA LEU A 27 -18.30 -15.95 6.66
C LEU A 27 -16.79 -16.00 6.97
N TYR A 28 -16.36 -17.01 7.72
CA TYR A 28 -15.01 -17.05 8.31
C TYR A 28 -13.98 -17.76 7.44
N GLU A 29 -14.39 -18.76 6.65
CA GLU A 29 -13.47 -19.46 5.71
C GLU A 29 -12.87 -18.52 4.68
N PRO A 30 -13.61 -17.58 4.03
CA PRO A 30 -13.02 -16.59 3.13
C PRO A 30 -12.04 -15.63 3.83
N ILE A 31 -12.29 -15.29 5.11
CA ILE A 31 -11.38 -14.44 5.89
C ILE A 31 -10.07 -15.19 6.15
N ALA A 32 -10.15 -16.41 6.66
CA ALA A 32 -8.97 -17.26 6.87
C ALA A 32 -8.18 -17.46 5.58
N TYR A 33 -8.87 -17.78 4.48
CA TYR A 33 -8.27 -17.91 3.16
C TYR A 33 -7.51 -16.63 2.75
N THR A 34 -8.12 -15.45 2.92
CA THR A 34 -7.50 -14.17 2.56
C THR A 34 -6.24 -13.92 3.38
N MET A 35 -6.26 -14.18 4.68
CA MET A 35 -5.11 -14.02 5.56
C MET A 35 -3.99 -15.02 5.24
N ASP A 36 -4.34 -16.24 4.80
CA ASP A 36 -3.42 -17.32 4.40
C ASP A 36 -2.79 -17.11 3.00
N LEU A 37 -3.30 -16.18 2.19
CA LEU A 37 -2.65 -15.82 0.92
C LEU A 37 -1.24 -15.27 1.11
N GLY A 38 -0.84 -14.97 2.34
CA GLY A 38 0.48 -14.44 2.67
C GLY A 38 0.61 -12.96 2.38
N GLY A 39 1.83 -12.54 2.05
CA GLY A 39 2.18 -11.15 1.75
C GLY A 39 3.45 -10.71 2.46
N LYS A 40 3.91 -9.49 2.15
CA LYS A 40 5.16 -8.93 2.69
C LYS A 40 5.08 -8.55 4.16
N ARG A 41 3.88 -8.51 4.74
CA ARG A 41 3.63 -8.12 6.14
C ARG A 41 4.38 -6.85 6.57
N LEU A 42 4.47 -5.89 5.64
CA LEU A 42 5.20 -4.65 5.89
C LEU A 42 4.54 -3.78 6.98
N ARG A 43 3.22 -3.63 6.90
CA ARG A 43 2.46 -2.76 7.82
C ARG A 43 2.55 -3.24 9.28
N PRO A 44 2.27 -4.51 9.59
CA PRO A 44 2.45 -5.00 10.95
C PRO A 44 3.91 -4.93 11.41
N ALA A 45 4.89 -5.21 10.54
CA ALA A 45 6.30 -5.07 10.88
C ALA A 45 6.67 -3.62 11.24
N LEU A 46 6.11 -2.62 10.53
CA LEU A 46 6.34 -1.20 10.83
C LEU A 46 5.74 -0.78 12.18
N VAL A 47 4.56 -1.30 12.56
CA VAL A 47 3.99 -1.03 13.90
C VAL A 47 4.95 -1.55 14.99
N LEU A 48 5.41 -2.80 14.84
CA LEU A 48 6.30 -3.43 15.83
C LEU A 48 7.65 -2.74 15.89
N MET A 49 8.23 -2.43 14.75
CA MET A 49 9.50 -1.74 14.62
C MET A 49 9.45 -0.33 15.22
N ALA A 50 8.41 0.45 14.93
CA ALA A 50 8.22 1.78 15.50
C ALA A 50 8.00 1.73 17.02
N CYS A 51 7.30 0.71 17.51
CA CYS A 51 7.13 0.50 18.95
C CYS A 51 8.48 0.25 19.64
N GLU A 52 9.29 -0.69 19.11
CA GLU A 52 10.60 -0.99 19.68
C GLU A 52 11.57 0.19 19.57
N ALA A 53 11.56 0.89 18.43
CA ALA A 53 12.41 2.06 18.19
C ALA A 53 12.19 3.20 19.21
N MET A 54 10.96 3.30 19.72
CA MET A 54 10.58 4.26 20.77
C MET A 54 10.72 3.65 22.19
N GLY A 55 11.37 2.51 22.35
CA GLY A 55 11.62 1.86 23.64
C GLY A 55 10.41 1.13 24.24
N GLY A 56 9.38 0.87 23.45
CA GLY A 56 8.18 0.14 23.87
C GLY A 56 8.35 -1.37 23.89
N ASP A 57 7.45 -2.05 24.60
CA ASP A 57 7.33 -3.52 24.55
C ASP A 57 6.58 -3.94 23.29
N VAL A 58 7.29 -4.58 22.37
CA VAL A 58 6.77 -5.09 21.10
C VAL A 58 5.52 -5.97 21.30
N LYS A 59 5.45 -6.74 22.40
CA LYS A 59 4.30 -7.61 22.69
C LYS A 59 2.99 -6.87 22.82
N LYS A 60 3.01 -5.62 23.31
CA LYS A 60 1.84 -4.76 23.41
C LYS A 60 1.33 -4.24 22.07
N ALA A 61 2.18 -4.28 21.04
CA ALA A 61 1.87 -3.80 19.70
C ALA A 61 1.43 -4.93 18.73
N ILE A 62 1.59 -6.22 19.08
CA ILE A 62 1.30 -7.34 18.17
C ILE A 62 -0.17 -7.35 17.73
N LYS A 63 -1.11 -7.25 18.67
CA LYS A 63 -2.54 -7.25 18.34
C LYS A 63 -2.94 -6.06 17.45
N PRO A 64 -2.59 -4.80 17.78
CA PRO A 64 -2.85 -3.67 16.89
C PRO A 64 -2.18 -3.79 15.52
N ALA A 65 -0.97 -4.36 15.45
CA ALA A 65 -0.28 -4.62 14.19
C ALA A 65 -1.05 -5.60 13.30
N VAL A 66 -1.56 -6.70 13.87
CA VAL A 66 -2.43 -7.64 13.17
C VAL A 66 -3.76 -6.99 12.78
N GLY A 67 -4.30 -6.09 13.62
CA GLY A 67 -5.47 -5.29 13.29
C GLY A 67 -5.27 -4.48 12.00
N LEU A 68 -4.14 -3.80 11.84
CA LEU A 68 -3.83 -3.09 10.59
C LEU A 68 -3.66 -4.03 9.39
N GLU A 69 -3.13 -5.23 9.59
CA GLU A 69 -3.01 -6.21 8.50
C GLU A 69 -4.38 -6.78 8.09
N LEU A 70 -5.29 -7.01 9.06
CA LEU A 70 -6.69 -7.36 8.79
C LEU A 70 -7.38 -6.27 7.98
N PHE A 71 -7.21 -4.99 8.38
CA PHE A 71 -7.73 -3.85 7.63
C PHE A 71 -7.18 -3.80 6.20
N HIS A 72 -5.87 -3.94 6.03
CA HIS A 72 -5.26 -3.96 4.71
C HIS A 72 -5.81 -5.10 3.82
N ASN A 73 -5.96 -6.30 4.38
CA ASN A 73 -6.50 -7.42 3.59
C ASN A 73 -8.01 -7.28 3.32
N PHE A 74 -8.76 -6.62 4.21
CA PHE A 74 -10.14 -6.18 3.95
C PHE A 74 -10.20 -5.27 2.72
N THR A 75 -9.36 -4.22 2.67
CA THR A 75 -9.36 -3.32 1.51
C THR A 75 -9.00 -4.05 0.21
N LEU A 76 -8.02 -4.96 0.24
CA LEU A 76 -7.66 -5.77 -0.93
C LEU A 76 -8.80 -6.70 -1.38
N LEU A 77 -9.56 -7.26 -0.44
CA LEU A 77 -10.68 -8.15 -0.75
C LEU A 77 -11.81 -7.40 -1.45
N HIS A 78 -12.15 -6.19 -0.98
CA HIS A 78 -13.15 -5.35 -1.62
C HIS A 78 -12.64 -4.76 -2.94
N ASP A 79 -11.37 -4.34 -3.03
CA ASP A 79 -10.73 -3.93 -4.28
C ASP A 79 -10.88 -5.02 -5.36
N ASP A 80 -10.62 -6.29 -5.01
CA ASP A 80 -10.74 -7.40 -5.95
C ASP A 80 -12.15 -7.54 -6.56
N VAL A 81 -13.20 -7.23 -5.77
CA VAL A 81 -14.57 -7.21 -6.26
C VAL A 81 -14.80 -6.01 -7.18
N MET A 82 -14.36 -4.80 -6.77
CA MET A 82 -14.52 -3.57 -7.54
C MET A 82 -13.80 -3.64 -8.88
N ASP A 83 -12.57 -4.17 -8.89
CA ASP A 83 -11.72 -4.31 -10.07
C ASP A 83 -12.05 -5.55 -10.91
N ASN A 84 -12.99 -6.40 -10.43
CA ASN A 84 -13.34 -7.67 -11.05
C ASN A 84 -12.12 -8.59 -11.27
N ALA A 85 -11.17 -8.56 -10.34
CA ALA A 85 -9.89 -9.24 -10.44
C ALA A 85 -10.01 -10.76 -10.26
N ASP A 86 -9.44 -11.55 -11.17
CA ASP A 86 -9.53 -13.02 -11.10
C ASP A 86 -8.56 -13.63 -10.08
N VAL A 87 -7.39 -13.00 -9.92
CA VAL A 87 -6.26 -13.60 -9.19
C VAL A 87 -5.59 -12.57 -8.27
N ARG A 88 -5.30 -12.99 -7.04
CA ARG A 88 -4.45 -12.26 -6.09
C ARG A 88 -3.38 -13.18 -5.52
N ARG A 89 -2.11 -12.75 -5.63
CA ARG A 89 -0.94 -13.53 -5.14
C ARG A 89 -0.91 -14.95 -5.71
N GLY A 90 -1.28 -15.11 -6.98
CA GLY A 90 -1.29 -16.41 -7.68
C GLY A 90 -2.44 -17.35 -7.31
N LYS A 91 -3.42 -16.89 -6.53
CA LYS A 91 -4.61 -17.66 -6.13
C LYS A 91 -5.88 -16.95 -6.59
N PRO A 92 -7.00 -17.68 -6.82
CA PRO A 92 -8.28 -17.05 -7.11
C PRO A 92 -8.68 -16.05 -6.04
N THR A 93 -9.27 -14.90 -6.44
CA THR A 93 -9.85 -13.94 -5.51
C THR A 93 -11.06 -14.55 -4.78
N VAL A 94 -11.46 -13.95 -3.65
CA VAL A 94 -12.58 -14.49 -2.86
C VAL A 94 -13.87 -14.51 -3.66
N HIS A 95 -14.18 -13.45 -4.41
CA HIS A 95 -15.40 -13.40 -5.22
C HIS A 95 -15.40 -14.43 -6.37
N ARG A 96 -14.23 -14.82 -6.86
CA ARG A 96 -14.09 -15.89 -7.88
C ARG A 96 -14.18 -17.28 -7.27
N ARG A 97 -13.66 -17.45 -6.04
CA ARG A 97 -13.69 -18.75 -5.37
C ARG A 97 -15.06 -19.05 -4.75
N TRP A 98 -15.75 -18.04 -4.25
CA TRP A 98 -17.11 -18.14 -3.69
C TRP A 98 -18.10 -17.34 -4.54
N ASN A 99 -18.34 -16.09 -4.21
CA ASN A 99 -19.16 -15.13 -4.95
C ASN A 99 -18.99 -13.71 -4.37
N ASP A 100 -19.54 -12.70 -5.05
CA ASP A 100 -19.45 -11.30 -4.66
C ASP A 100 -20.06 -11.03 -3.28
N ASN A 101 -21.24 -11.57 -2.99
CA ASN A 101 -21.91 -11.36 -1.70
C ASN A 101 -21.07 -11.90 -0.53
N THR A 102 -20.45 -13.07 -0.71
CA THR A 102 -19.54 -13.66 0.28
C THR A 102 -18.31 -12.77 0.47
N ALA A 103 -17.72 -12.26 -0.61
CA ALA A 103 -16.58 -11.38 -0.53
C ALA A 103 -16.92 -10.09 0.22
N ILE A 104 -18.04 -9.44 -0.11
CA ILE A 104 -18.50 -8.21 0.56
C ILE A 104 -18.71 -8.45 2.05
N LEU A 105 -19.50 -9.46 2.42
CA LEU A 105 -19.83 -9.73 3.82
C LEU A 105 -18.61 -10.17 4.66
N SER A 106 -17.72 -10.97 4.08
CA SER A 106 -16.47 -11.37 4.75
C SER A 106 -15.53 -10.18 4.93
N GLY A 107 -15.49 -9.26 3.96
CA GLY A 107 -14.76 -8.00 4.08
C GLY A 107 -15.30 -7.11 5.22
N ASP A 108 -16.63 -6.96 5.35
CA ASP A 108 -17.25 -6.21 6.44
C ASP A 108 -16.90 -6.81 7.81
N ALA A 109 -16.90 -8.15 7.89
CA ALA A 109 -16.47 -8.84 9.09
C ALA A 109 -14.98 -8.63 9.39
N MET A 110 -14.12 -8.64 8.37
CA MET A 110 -12.68 -8.33 8.52
C MET A 110 -12.46 -6.91 9.03
N LEU A 111 -13.20 -5.92 8.54
CA LEU A 111 -13.14 -4.54 9.02
C LEU A 111 -13.50 -4.47 10.52
N THR A 112 -14.56 -5.16 10.92
CA THR A 112 -14.97 -5.23 12.34
C THR A 112 -13.90 -5.91 13.20
N MET A 113 -13.36 -7.05 12.74
CA MET A 113 -12.27 -7.76 13.42
C MET A 113 -11.01 -6.87 13.51
N SER A 114 -10.66 -6.14 12.45
CA SER A 114 -9.56 -5.18 12.46
C SER A 114 -9.72 -4.17 13.59
N SER A 115 -10.87 -3.52 13.69
CA SER A 115 -11.17 -2.56 14.77
C SER A 115 -11.04 -3.19 16.16
N GLN A 116 -11.52 -4.44 16.34
CA GLN A 116 -11.40 -5.18 17.61
C GLN A 116 -9.94 -5.46 17.98
N TYR A 117 -9.08 -5.78 16.98
CA TYR A 117 -7.66 -6.04 17.20
C TYR A 117 -6.89 -4.74 17.47
N VAL A 118 -7.16 -3.67 16.72
CA VAL A 118 -6.55 -2.33 16.93
C VAL A 118 -6.89 -1.80 18.32
N ALA A 119 -8.09 -2.07 18.83
CA ALA A 119 -8.53 -1.63 20.16
C ALA A 119 -7.84 -2.39 21.32
N GLN A 120 -7.06 -3.44 21.07
CA GLN A 120 -6.34 -4.17 22.10
C GLN A 120 -5.03 -3.48 22.48
N VAL A 121 -5.16 -2.29 23.02
CA VAL A 121 -4.07 -1.44 23.54
C VAL A 121 -4.38 -1.05 24.98
N GLU A 122 -3.39 -0.49 25.66
CA GLU A 122 -3.60 0.08 27.01
C GLU A 122 -4.71 1.14 26.98
N PRO A 123 -5.61 1.16 27.99
CA PRO A 123 -6.75 2.08 28.01
C PRO A 123 -6.38 3.56 27.86
N ALA A 124 -5.20 3.96 28.34
CA ALA A 124 -4.74 5.34 28.28
C ALA A 124 -4.50 5.83 26.85
N VAL A 125 -4.09 4.97 25.93
CA VAL A 125 -3.80 5.33 24.53
C VAL A 125 -4.93 4.94 23.58
N LEU A 126 -5.91 4.15 24.01
CA LEU A 126 -7.01 3.64 23.21
C LEU A 126 -7.77 4.74 22.42
N PRO A 127 -8.18 5.87 23.03
CA PRO A 127 -8.93 6.90 22.27
C PRO A 127 -8.12 7.52 21.13
N GLU A 128 -6.82 7.64 21.33
CA GLU A 128 -5.91 8.20 20.35
C GLU A 128 -5.68 7.20 19.19
N ILE A 129 -5.38 5.96 19.51
CA ILE A 129 -5.17 4.89 18.53
C ILE A 129 -6.42 4.69 17.66
N MET A 130 -7.60 4.66 18.26
CA MET A 130 -8.85 4.51 17.51
C MET A 130 -9.16 5.73 16.64
N ARG A 131 -8.83 6.95 17.09
CA ARG A 131 -8.97 8.16 16.26
C ARG A 131 -8.05 8.10 15.05
N LEU A 132 -6.77 7.75 15.26
CA LEU A 132 -5.79 7.59 14.18
C LEU A 132 -6.26 6.53 13.17
N PHE A 133 -6.66 5.36 13.64
CA PHE A 133 -7.15 4.27 12.80
C PHE A 133 -8.38 4.67 11.98
N ASN A 134 -9.40 5.23 12.62
CA ASN A 134 -10.65 5.60 11.94
C ASN A 134 -10.43 6.72 10.91
N GLN A 135 -9.60 7.72 11.23
CA GLN A 135 -9.25 8.77 10.27
C GLN A 135 -8.52 8.16 9.07
N THR A 136 -7.53 7.31 9.29
CA THR A 136 -6.80 6.63 8.22
C THR A 136 -7.72 5.76 7.36
N ALA A 137 -8.69 5.07 7.97
CA ALA A 137 -9.67 4.27 7.24
C ALA A 137 -10.52 5.12 6.30
N MET A 138 -11.00 6.28 6.77
CA MET A 138 -11.76 7.22 5.93
C MET A 138 -10.91 7.76 4.79
N GLU A 139 -9.67 8.17 5.05
CA GLU A 139 -8.73 8.64 4.03
C GLU A 139 -8.50 7.58 2.94
N ILE A 140 -8.41 6.30 3.31
CA ILE A 140 -8.25 5.20 2.34
C ILE A 140 -9.50 5.03 1.48
N TYR A 141 -10.71 5.14 2.05
CA TYR A 141 -11.95 5.07 1.28
C TYR A 141 -12.08 6.26 0.31
N GLU A 142 -11.70 7.46 0.73
CA GLU A 142 -11.62 8.63 -0.14
C GLU A 142 -10.61 8.41 -1.28
N GLY A 143 -9.43 7.85 -0.98
CA GLY A 143 -8.43 7.50 -1.97
C GLY A 143 -8.92 6.45 -2.98
N GLN A 144 -9.65 5.44 -2.51
CA GLN A 144 -10.29 4.44 -3.39
C GLN A 144 -11.36 5.09 -4.28
N GLN A 145 -12.17 6.00 -3.75
CA GLN A 145 -13.16 6.70 -4.55
C GLN A 145 -12.49 7.55 -5.65
N TYR A 146 -11.41 8.27 -5.33
CA TYR A 146 -10.65 9.01 -6.34
C TYR A 146 -10.06 8.09 -7.42
N ASP A 147 -9.51 6.92 -7.07
CA ASP A 147 -8.98 5.96 -8.05
C ASP A 147 -10.07 5.53 -9.05
N MET A 148 -11.28 5.21 -8.55
CA MET A 148 -12.45 4.88 -9.38
C MET A 148 -12.90 6.07 -10.24
N ASP A 149 -12.98 7.27 -9.67
CA ASP A 149 -13.39 8.48 -10.41
C ASP A 149 -12.39 8.79 -11.55
N PHE A 150 -11.10 8.50 -11.35
CA PHE A 150 -10.06 8.75 -12.36
C PHE A 150 -10.15 7.81 -13.55
N GLU A 151 -10.78 6.65 -13.44
CA GLU A 151 -10.99 5.75 -14.57
C GLU A 151 -11.77 6.43 -15.70
N VAL A 152 -12.80 7.22 -15.33
CA VAL A 152 -13.69 7.89 -16.29
C VAL A 152 -13.29 9.33 -16.62
N ARG A 153 -12.34 9.90 -15.88
CA ARG A 153 -11.87 11.29 -16.09
C ARG A 153 -10.71 11.33 -17.07
N ASN A 154 -10.68 12.36 -17.94
CA ASN A 154 -9.60 12.59 -18.91
C ASN A 154 -8.68 13.78 -18.54
N ASN A 155 -8.99 14.50 -17.47
CA ASN A 155 -8.29 15.71 -17.04
C ASN A 155 -7.66 15.57 -15.64
N VAL A 156 -7.25 14.37 -15.26
CA VAL A 156 -6.56 14.13 -13.99
C VAL A 156 -5.18 14.77 -14.03
N THR A 157 -4.84 15.52 -12.99
CA THR A 157 -3.51 16.15 -12.83
C THR A 157 -2.55 15.25 -12.06
N LEU A 158 -1.24 15.51 -12.16
CA LEU A 158 -0.25 14.81 -11.34
C LEU A 158 -0.44 15.07 -9.84
N GLU A 159 -0.90 16.26 -9.46
CA GLU A 159 -1.17 16.61 -8.06
C GLU A 159 -2.34 15.79 -7.52
N GLU A 160 -3.44 15.67 -8.28
CA GLU A 160 -4.59 14.82 -7.93
C GLU A 160 -4.16 13.35 -7.82
N TYR A 161 -3.31 12.87 -8.72
CA TYR A 161 -2.79 11.51 -8.67
C TYR A 161 -1.94 11.25 -7.41
N ILE A 162 -1.03 12.17 -7.08
CA ILE A 162 -0.21 12.08 -5.86
C ILE A 162 -1.09 12.09 -4.60
N ASP A 163 -2.14 12.92 -4.57
CA ASP A 163 -3.06 12.93 -3.43
C ASP A 163 -3.87 11.63 -3.34
N MET A 164 -4.33 11.08 -4.46
CA MET A 164 -5.01 9.79 -4.49
C MET A 164 -4.13 8.65 -3.94
N ILE A 165 -2.87 8.51 -4.39
CA ILE A 165 -1.98 7.45 -3.87
C ILE A 165 -1.53 7.72 -2.42
N ARG A 166 -1.46 8.99 -2.00
CA ARG A 166 -1.27 9.34 -0.59
C ARG A 166 -2.39 8.77 0.26
N LEU A 167 -3.63 9.02 -0.12
CA LEU A 167 -4.84 8.58 0.58
C LEU A 167 -5.00 7.04 0.49
N LYS A 168 -4.93 6.46 -0.70
CA LYS A 168 -5.20 5.03 -0.91
C LYS A 168 -4.11 4.12 -0.31
N THR A 169 -2.85 4.55 -0.32
CA THR A 169 -1.70 3.67 0.00
C THR A 169 -0.86 4.19 1.17
N SER A 170 -0.46 5.47 1.13
CA SER A 170 0.61 5.98 2.00
C SER A 170 0.17 6.23 3.42
N VAL A 171 -1.06 6.71 3.65
CA VAL A 171 -1.59 7.02 4.98
C VAL A 171 -1.60 5.80 5.91
N LEU A 172 -1.83 4.58 5.38
CA LEU A 172 -1.79 3.36 6.19
C LEU A 172 -0.37 2.99 6.63
N ILE A 173 0.63 3.30 5.83
CA ILE A 173 2.05 3.11 6.20
C ILE A 173 2.44 4.13 7.27
N GLY A 174 2.05 5.39 7.10
CA GLY A 174 2.20 6.43 8.13
C GLY A 174 1.49 6.06 9.44
N CYS A 175 0.24 5.61 9.34
CA CYS A 175 -0.54 5.13 10.48
C CYS A 175 0.17 3.99 11.22
N ALA A 176 0.74 3.02 10.52
CA ALA A 176 1.49 1.93 11.13
C ALA A 176 2.67 2.44 11.96
N CYS A 177 3.46 3.35 11.42
CA CYS A 177 4.59 3.95 12.14
C CYS A 177 4.13 4.78 13.36
N LYS A 178 3.12 5.65 13.20
CA LYS A 178 2.59 6.47 14.30
C LYS A 178 1.94 5.62 15.39
N MET A 179 1.18 4.60 15.01
CA MET A 179 0.52 3.69 15.95
C MET A 179 1.54 2.98 16.85
N GLY A 180 2.60 2.39 16.26
CA GLY A 180 3.67 1.75 17.02
C GLY A 180 4.34 2.73 18.01
N ALA A 181 4.69 3.92 17.55
CA ALA A 181 5.29 4.95 18.37
C ALA A 181 4.39 5.37 19.56
N ARG A 182 3.09 5.58 19.32
CA ARG A 182 2.15 5.96 20.38
C ARG A 182 1.88 4.86 21.39
N ILE A 183 1.85 3.59 20.95
CA ILE A 183 1.77 2.43 21.86
C ILE A 183 3.00 2.38 22.79
N ALA A 184 4.17 2.75 22.30
CA ALA A 184 5.40 2.87 23.09
C ALA A 184 5.42 4.08 24.05
N GLY A 185 4.49 5.02 23.93
CA GLY A 185 4.45 6.25 24.73
C GLY A 185 5.35 7.38 24.18
N ALA A 186 5.73 7.33 22.91
CA ALA A 186 6.50 8.39 22.24
C ALA A 186 5.78 9.74 22.31
N SER A 187 6.54 10.84 22.29
CA SER A 187 5.99 12.18 22.19
C SER A 187 5.20 12.36 20.87
N GLU A 188 4.26 13.31 20.86
CA GLU A 188 3.53 13.62 19.62
C GLU A 188 4.47 14.03 18.47
N ALA A 189 5.55 14.76 18.79
CA ALA A 189 6.55 15.18 17.80
C ALA A 189 7.24 13.97 17.15
N ASN A 190 7.72 13.01 17.94
CA ASN A 190 8.35 11.79 17.45
C ASN A 190 7.36 10.91 16.67
N ALA A 191 6.14 10.75 17.19
CA ALA A 191 5.09 9.97 16.53
C ALA A 191 4.66 10.59 15.20
N GLN A 192 4.57 11.93 15.13
CA GLN A 192 4.26 12.64 13.88
C GLN A 192 5.41 12.55 12.87
N ALA A 193 6.66 12.67 13.29
CA ALA A 193 7.80 12.50 12.38
C ALA A 193 7.90 11.07 11.84
N LEU A 194 7.58 10.05 12.64
CA LEU A 194 7.46 8.67 12.17
C LEU A 194 6.27 8.46 11.21
N TYR A 195 5.13 9.14 11.47
CA TYR A 195 4.02 9.16 10.51
C TYR A 195 4.46 9.69 9.15
N GLU A 196 5.13 10.84 9.14
CA GLU A 196 5.62 11.48 7.91
C GLU A 196 6.65 10.61 7.20
N THR A 197 7.56 9.97 7.95
CA THR A 197 8.50 8.97 7.39
C THR A 197 7.76 7.87 6.65
N GLY A 198 6.75 7.27 7.27
CA GLY A 198 5.93 6.22 6.66
C GLY A 198 5.09 6.72 5.48
N LEU A 199 4.58 7.95 5.56
CA LEU A 199 3.78 8.58 4.50
C LEU A 199 4.61 8.77 3.22
N TYR A 200 5.80 9.39 3.36
CA TYR A 200 6.69 9.65 2.21
C TYR A 200 7.26 8.34 1.63
N LEU A 201 7.60 7.38 2.48
CA LEU A 201 7.97 6.04 2.04
C LEU A 201 6.86 5.38 1.22
N GLY A 202 5.60 5.55 1.62
CA GLY A 202 4.43 5.02 0.90
C GLY A 202 4.26 5.64 -0.48
N LEU A 203 4.50 6.95 -0.62
CA LEU A 203 4.46 7.66 -1.90
C LEU A 203 5.59 7.18 -2.84
N ALA A 204 6.83 7.10 -2.36
CA ALA A 204 7.94 6.57 -3.13
C ALA A 204 7.69 5.13 -3.58
N PHE A 205 7.16 4.31 -2.67
CA PHE A 205 6.82 2.91 -2.94
C PHE A 205 5.76 2.77 -4.06
N GLN A 206 4.69 3.57 -4.05
CA GLN A 206 3.65 3.50 -5.07
C GLN A 206 4.16 3.98 -6.43
N LEU A 207 4.93 5.07 -6.48
CA LEU A 207 5.58 5.52 -7.71
C LEU A 207 6.55 4.46 -8.26
N GLN A 208 7.26 3.75 -7.39
CA GLN A 208 8.12 2.63 -7.78
C GLN A 208 7.29 1.46 -8.35
N ASP A 209 6.12 1.17 -7.79
CA ASP A 209 5.23 0.13 -8.34
C ASP A 209 4.74 0.50 -9.75
N ASP A 210 4.42 1.78 -10.03
CA ASP A 210 4.07 2.26 -11.38
C ASP A 210 5.23 2.06 -12.37
N VAL A 211 6.46 2.35 -11.93
CA VAL A 211 7.67 2.15 -12.75
C VAL A 211 7.90 0.66 -13.02
N LEU A 212 7.71 -0.19 -12.02
CA LEU A 212 7.88 -1.65 -12.15
C LEU A 212 6.81 -2.30 -13.02
N ASP A 213 5.60 -1.75 -13.10
CA ASP A 213 4.58 -2.24 -14.04
C ASP A 213 4.99 -2.03 -15.50
N VAL A 214 5.84 -1.04 -15.80
CA VAL A 214 6.29 -0.74 -17.17
C VAL A 214 7.66 -1.35 -17.49
N TRP A 215 8.64 -1.23 -16.58
CA TRP A 215 10.05 -1.61 -16.80
C TRP A 215 10.57 -2.67 -15.84
N GLY A 216 9.69 -3.29 -15.04
CA GLY A 216 10.08 -4.35 -14.12
C GLY A 216 10.33 -5.68 -14.84
N ASP A 217 10.67 -6.68 -14.04
CA ASP A 217 10.77 -8.07 -14.45
C ASP A 217 9.60 -8.88 -13.86
N GLU A 218 8.89 -9.64 -14.69
CA GLU A 218 7.70 -10.42 -14.28
C GLU A 218 7.99 -11.37 -13.12
N ALA A 219 9.19 -11.95 -13.08
CA ALA A 219 9.58 -12.87 -12.02
C ALA A 219 9.73 -12.16 -10.67
N THR A 220 10.19 -10.91 -10.70
CA THR A 220 10.40 -10.08 -9.49
C THR A 220 9.14 -9.33 -9.07
N PHE A 221 8.39 -8.81 -10.04
CA PHE A 221 7.16 -8.03 -9.78
C PHE A 221 5.99 -8.93 -9.37
N GLY A 222 5.97 -10.18 -9.86
CA GLY A 222 4.94 -11.17 -9.54
C GLY A 222 3.61 -10.95 -10.25
N LYS A 223 3.60 -10.07 -11.27
CA LYS A 223 2.46 -9.75 -12.15
C LYS A 223 2.95 -9.61 -13.57
N ALA A 224 2.05 -9.75 -14.54
CA ALA A 224 2.35 -9.47 -15.94
C ALA A 224 2.61 -7.96 -16.13
N ILE A 225 3.75 -7.62 -16.76
CA ILE A 225 4.18 -6.24 -17.03
C ILE A 225 3.22 -5.54 -17.99
N GLY A 226 2.99 -4.23 -17.79
CA GLY A 226 2.15 -3.38 -18.63
C GLY A 226 0.64 -3.53 -18.36
N GLY A 227 0.27 -3.96 -17.17
CA GLY A 227 -1.13 -4.00 -16.74
C GLY A 227 -1.78 -2.62 -16.75
N ASP A 228 -1.10 -1.63 -16.19
CA ASP A 228 -1.57 -0.25 -16.15
C ASP A 228 -1.71 0.37 -17.55
N ILE A 229 -0.78 0.05 -18.46
CA ILE A 229 -0.87 0.47 -19.87
C ILE A 229 -2.09 -0.13 -20.55
N MET A 230 -2.34 -1.42 -20.38
CA MET A 230 -3.49 -2.10 -20.99
C MET A 230 -4.82 -1.50 -20.52
N ASN A 231 -4.91 -1.17 -19.24
CA ASN A 231 -6.12 -0.64 -18.61
C ASN A 231 -6.23 0.89 -18.72
N ASN A 232 -5.30 1.57 -19.39
CA ASN A 232 -5.23 3.05 -19.45
C ASN A 232 -5.28 3.70 -18.06
N LYS A 233 -4.70 3.04 -17.05
CA LYS A 233 -4.72 3.51 -15.68
C LYS A 233 -4.05 4.88 -15.57
N LYS A 234 -4.69 5.81 -14.87
CA LYS A 234 -4.20 7.18 -14.67
C LYS A 234 -3.07 7.18 -13.62
N THR A 235 -1.91 6.63 -14.02
CA THR A 235 -0.69 6.61 -13.21
C THR A 235 0.13 7.88 -13.43
N PHE A 236 1.19 8.07 -12.64
CA PHE A 236 2.18 9.14 -12.84
C PHE A 236 2.70 9.16 -14.28
N LEU A 237 2.94 7.99 -14.84
CA LEU A 237 3.52 7.85 -16.18
C LEU A 237 2.54 8.27 -17.28
N LEU A 238 1.30 7.79 -17.23
CA LEU A 238 0.30 8.15 -18.25
C LEU A 238 -0.09 9.62 -18.16
N ILE A 239 -0.35 10.14 -16.97
CA ILE A 239 -0.72 11.55 -16.78
C ILE A 239 0.40 12.47 -17.24
N GLY A 240 1.65 12.19 -16.82
CA GLY A 240 2.81 12.96 -17.23
C GLY A 240 3.06 12.89 -18.74
N ALA A 241 2.89 11.72 -19.37
CA ALA A 241 2.96 11.57 -20.80
C ALA A 241 1.88 12.39 -21.53
N MET A 242 0.64 12.38 -21.05
CA MET A 242 -0.45 13.20 -21.63
C MET A 242 -0.17 14.70 -21.54
N GLN A 243 0.50 15.15 -20.48
CA GLN A 243 0.88 16.57 -20.31
C GLN A 243 2.06 16.99 -21.18
N LYS A 244 3.04 16.09 -21.38
CA LYS A 244 4.27 16.38 -22.14
C LYS A 244 4.14 16.16 -23.66
N ALA A 245 3.29 15.23 -24.09
CA ALA A 245 3.16 14.84 -25.48
C ALA A 245 2.64 15.98 -26.36
N GLN A 246 3.31 16.21 -27.49
CA GLN A 246 2.91 17.20 -28.51
C GLN A 246 2.99 16.58 -29.90
N GLY A 247 2.27 17.18 -30.87
CA GLY A 247 2.33 16.76 -32.27
C GLY A 247 2.02 15.28 -32.48
N ASP A 248 2.96 14.58 -33.11
CA ASP A 248 2.79 13.15 -33.44
C ASP A 248 2.75 12.24 -32.21
N ASP A 249 3.54 12.53 -31.16
CA ASP A 249 3.52 11.78 -29.91
C ASP A 249 2.14 11.88 -29.20
N ALA A 250 1.52 13.06 -29.22
CA ALA A 250 0.18 13.23 -28.67
C ALA A 250 -0.88 12.48 -29.48
N ASN A 251 -0.72 12.41 -30.79
CA ASN A 251 -1.62 11.67 -31.68
C ASN A 251 -1.45 10.16 -31.49
N GLU A 252 -0.22 9.69 -31.37
CA GLU A 252 0.11 8.29 -31.12
C GLU A 252 -0.43 7.82 -29.77
N LEU A 253 -0.19 8.60 -28.69
CA LEU A 253 -0.68 8.27 -27.35
C LEU A 253 -2.21 8.19 -27.31
N ARG A 254 -2.92 9.18 -27.88
CA ARG A 254 -4.38 9.16 -27.99
C ARG A 254 -4.91 7.95 -28.78
N ARG A 255 -4.23 7.55 -29.84
CA ARG A 255 -4.60 6.36 -30.60
C ARG A 255 -4.55 5.09 -29.75
N TRP A 256 -3.50 4.93 -28.91
CA TRP A 256 -3.38 3.78 -28.03
C TRP A 256 -4.39 3.79 -26.87
N ILE A 257 -4.64 4.97 -26.28
CA ILE A 257 -5.63 5.12 -25.20
C ILE A 257 -7.05 4.77 -25.70
N ASN A 258 -7.41 5.17 -26.92
CA ASN A 258 -8.75 4.97 -27.47
C ASN A 258 -8.93 3.63 -28.23
N ASN A 259 -7.93 2.75 -28.20
CA ASN A 259 -8.01 1.46 -28.86
C ASN A 259 -8.29 0.34 -27.83
N ASP A 260 -9.58 0.09 -27.57
CA ASP A 260 -10.03 -0.96 -26.65
C ASP A 260 -9.72 -2.40 -27.14
N TYR A 261 -9.40 -2.56 -28.42
CA TYR A 261 -9.07 -3.85 -29.03
C TYR A 261 -7.57 -4.04 -29.27
N ALA A 262 -6.73 -3.16 -28.72
CA ALA A 262 -5.28 -3.27 -28.90
C ALA A 262 -4.74 -4.55 -28.28
N LEU A 263 -3.93 -5.29 -29.04
CA LEU A 263 -3.22 -6.45 -28.50
C LEU A 263 -2.13 -5.99 -27.52
N ARG A 264 -1.99 -6.72 -26.42
CA ARG A 264 -0.93 -6.45 -25.42
C ARG A 264 0.46 -6.40 -26.05
N SER A 265 0.74 -7.33 -26.98
CA SER A 265 2.02 -7.41 -27.70
C SER A 265 2.32 -6.20 -28.60
N GLU A 266 1.33 -5.35 -28.89
CA GLU A 266 1.48 -4.12 -29.69
C GLU A 266 1.42 -2.88 -28.80
N LYS A 267 0.40 -2.76 -27.93
CA LYS A 267 0.15 -1.58 -27.11
C LYS A 267 1.25 -1.35 -26.09
N VAL A 268 1.63 -2.40 -25.33
CA VAL A 268 2.61 -2.25 -24.24
C VAL A 268 3.96 -1.76 -24.77
N PRO A 269 4.60 -2.40 -25.76
CA PRO A 269 5.88 -1.90 -26.28
C PRO A 269 5.79 -0.50 -26.88
N ALA A 270 4.70 -0.16 -27.59
CA ALA A 270 4.54 1.13 -28.22
C ALA A 270 4.37 2.26 -27.19
N VAL A 271 3.55 2.05 -26.16
CA VAL A 271 3.35 3.05 -25.09
C VAL A 271 4.60 3.17 -24.22
N THR A 272 5.31 2.06 -23.93
CA THR A 272 6.61 2.10 -23.24
C THR A 272 7.61 2.94 -23.98
N ALA A 273 7.74 2.75 -25.31
CA ALA A 273 8.63 3.58 -26.13
C ALA A 273 8.23 5.07 -26.15
N LEU A 274 6.92 5.37 -26.09
CA LEU A 274 6.43 6.75 -25.91
C LEU A 274 6.87 7.33 -24.56
N TYR A 275 6.72 6.59 -23.48
CA TYR A 275 7.15 7.02 -22.15
C TYR A 275 8.65 7.31 -22.10
N GLU A 276 9.47 6.49 -22.77
CA GLU A 276 10.91 6.71 -22.87
C GLU A 276 11.23 7.99 -23.66
N ARG A 277 10.62 8.19 -24.85
CA ARG A 277 10.82 9.41 -25.65
C ARG A 277 10.40 10.68 -24.92
N LEU A 278 9.38 10.59 -24.09
CA LEU A 278 8.85 11.72 -23.30
C LEU A 278 9.62 11.93 -21.97
N GLY A 279 10.64 11.11 -21.67
CA GLY A 279 11.42 11.21 -20.43
C GLY A 279 10.58 10.92 -19.18
N MET A 280 9.64 9.97 -19.26
CA MET A 280 8.76 9.66 -18.14
C MET A 280 9.45 8.78 -17.11
N ARG A 281 10.44 7.97 -17.51
CA ARG A 281 11.26 7.17 -16.61
C ARG A 281 12.05 8.06 -15.66
N GLU A 282 12.76 9.02 -16.23
CA GLU A 282 13.57 9.98 -15.48
C GLU A 282 12.71 10.84 -14.55
N ALA A 283 11.53 11.29 -15.03
CA ALA A 283 10.61 12.07 -14.23
C ALA A 283 10.06 11.28 -13.02
N ALA A 284 9.79 9.98 -13.19
CA ALA A 284 9.36 9.11 -12.10
C ALA A 284 10.51 8.86 -11.11
N ASP A 285 11.72 8.58 -11.59
CA ASP A 285 12.90 8.37 -10.74
C ASP A 285 13.21 9.64 -9.90
N GLU A 286 13.06 10.83 -10.46
CA GLU A 286 13.18 12.11 -9.73
C GLU A 286 12.10 12.28 -8.67
N ALA A 287 10.84 11.92 -8.97
CA ALA A 287 9.74 11.99 -8.02
C ALA A 287 9.93 10.99 -6.86
N ILE A 288 10.34 9.75 -7.16
CA ILE A 288 10.67 8.73 -6.16
C ILE A 288 11.77 9.26 -5.24
N LYS A 289 12.88 9.72 -5.82
CA LYS A 289 14.00 10.26 -5.05
C LYS A 289 13.57 11.41 -4.14
N ARG A 290 12.72 12.31 -4.61
CA ARG A 290 12.21 13.42 -3.79
C ARG A 290 11.47 12.93 -2.55
N TYR A 291 10.60 11.92 -2.69
CA TYR A 291 9.86 11.38 -1.55
C TYR A 291 10.75 10.55 -0.62
N ASP A 292 11.77 9.89 -1.13
CA ASP A 292 12.80 9.22 -0.31
C ASP A 292 13.58 10.23 0.53
N ASP A 293 14.04 11.32 -0.09
CA ASP A 293 14.74 12.40 0.61
C ASP A 293 13.83 13.00 1.71
N MET A 294 12.52 13.17 1.44
CA MET A 294 11.55 13.63 2.45
C MET A 294 11.34 12.61 3.58
N ALA A 295 11.34 11.30 3.28
CA ALA A 295 11.24 10.26 4.30
C ALA A 295 12.47 10.26 5.22
N PHE A 296 13.68 10.42 4.66
CA PHE A 296 14.91 10.54 5.45
C PHE A 296 14.95 11.84 6.28
N ASP A 297 14.49 12.97 5.74
CA ASP A 297 14.38 14.22 6.47
C ASP A 297 13.42 14.09 7.67
N ALA A 298 12.25 13.49 7.46
CA ALA A 298 11.30 13.21 8.54
C ALA A 298 11.90 12.28 9.60
N LEU A 299 12.57 11.19 9.18
CA LEU A 299 13.24 10.25 10.08
C LEU A 299 14.35 10.94 10.89
N SER A 300 15.06 11.90 10.31
CA SER A 300 16.13 12.63 10.99
C SER A 300 15.65 13.41 12.21
N LYS A 301 14.38 13.82 12.24
CA LYS A 301 13.73 14.58 13.32
C LYS A 301 13.29 13.71 14.50
N VAL A 302 13.29 12.39 14.34
CA VAL A 302 12.88 11.46 15.39
C VAL A 302 14.01 11.26 16.38
N GLU A 303 13.74 11.47 17.66
CA GLU A 303 14.66 11.16 18.74
C GLU A 303 14.63 9.66 19.04
N MET A 304 15.64 8.93 18.59
CA MET A 304 15.79 7.48 18.76
C MET A 304 17.26 7.09 18.84
N SER A 305 17.55 5.85 19.23
CA SER A 305 18.91 5.31 19.21
C SER A 305 19.47 5.20 17.79
N ASP A 306 20.80 5.21 17.65
CA ASP A 306 21.47 5.03 16.36
C ASP A 306 21.10 3.68 15.73
N GLU A 307 20.99 2.62 16.54
CA GLU A 307 20.56 1.29 16.10
C GLU A 307 19.15 1.31 15.48
N ALA A 308 18.20 1.98 16.15
CA ALA A 308 16.83 2.12 15.66
C ALA A 308 16.79 2.94 14.36
N ARG A 309 17.55 4.03 14.29
CA ARG A 309 17.67 4.85 13.09
C ARG A 309 18.22 4.05 11.91
N GLU A 310 19.31 3.30 12.12
CA GLU A 310 19.90 2.48 11.07
C GLU A 310 18.93 1.40 10.58
N ALA A 311 18.15 0.78 11.47
CA ALA A 311 17.14 -0.20 11.08
C ALA A 311 16.07 0.42 10.15
N PHE A 312 15.58 1.64 10.43
CA PHE A 312 14.67 2.37 9.54
C PHE A 312 15.33 2.74 8.21
N VAL A 313 16.59 3.21 8.24
CA VAL A 313 17.36 3.53 7.03
C VAL A 313 17.49 2.29 6.12
N GLN A 314 17.81 1.13 6.68
CA GLN A 314 17.92 -0.10 5.91
C GLN A 314 16.57 -0.55 5.35
N LEU A 315 15.48 -0.38 6.10
CA LEU A 315 14.13 -0.66 5.61
C LEU A 315 13.77 0.24 4.42
N ILE A 316 13.97 1.56 4.55
CA ILE A 316 13.67 2.53 3.48
C ILE A 316 14.46 2.17 2.22
N LYS A 317 15.80 1.98 2.35
CA LYS A 317 16.64 1.56 1.23
C LYS A 317 16.17 0.25 0.58
N GLY A 318 15.84 -0.75 1.38
CA GLY A 318 15.38 -2.05 0.87
C GLY A 318 14.02 -2.01 0.17
N LEU A 319 13.18 -1.00 0.46
CA LEU A 319 11.90 -0.80 -0.21
C LEU A 319 12.03 0.00 -1.51
N VAL A 320 13.00 0.90 -1.57
CA VAL A 320 13.29 1.77 -2.72
C VAL A 320 14.20 1.06 -3.72
N ASP A 321 15.26 0.38 -3.26
CA ASP A 321 16.19 -0.37 -4.11
C ASP A 321 15.61 -1.66 -4.70
N ARG A 322 14.29 -1.78 -4.79
CA ARG A 322 13.62 -2.84 -5.56
C ARG A 322 13.91 -2.71 -7.04
N LYS A 323 15.16 -2.57 -7.37
CA LYS A 323 15.67 -2.77 -8.70
C LYS A 323 15.77 -4.25 -8.92
N LYS A 324 14.85 -4.77 -9.68
CA LYS A 324 15.04 -6.12 -10.25
C LYS A 324 14.29 -7.20 -9.51
#